data_373994e8e555a7c8154502f0148c340d
#
_entry.id   373994e8e555a7c8154502f0148c340d
#
_cell.length_a   1.000
_cell.length_b   1.000
_cell.length_c   1.000
_cell.angle_alpha   90.00
_cell.angle_beta   90.00
_cell.angle_gamma   90.00
#
_symmetry.space_group_name_H-M   'P 1'
#
loop_
_entity.id
_entity.type
_entity.pdbx_description
1 polymer ?
#
loop_
_entity_poly.entity_id
_entity_poly.type
_entity_poly.pdbx_seq_one_letter_code
_entity_poly.pdbx_strand_id
1 'polypeptide(L)'
;MKRATRILAALLCVLLLLPTLALAESAPSLKKQIAQSAEGMSALGGKKGELLKDRELFPAGDSVCDWLAIAMALSGTRESYSDYLAELKAHVEDAYAKNGCLDRNKATEYHRISLTVLALGGNPTNFGTKPDGSAIDLIAEGTYNYARDPGAQGLNGWIWALLTLDAGDTEVPADALYSREDMVNAISVAQEPDGGFGLIPGKSDVDITAMAVQAIAPYRDQMETEIDAALSYLSGQLTDTCGYIAYGDENAESTAQVILALCALGIDPETDSRFVKGEHTLLTELSQFREADGTYRHVLEGAGDGLATAQSVLALVAVQRVRSGQPWVLHFDGTQAPREAFGTNGIIICAVIGAVVVIAAGAIYIIGRKRKKA
;
A
#
# COMPACT_ATOMS: atom_id res chain seq x y z
N MET A 1 -30.39 26.24 -57.84
CA MET A 1 -30.88 25.93 -56.45
C MET A 1 -31.03 24.43 -56.18
N LYS A 2 -31.71 23.62 -56.99
CA LYS A 2 -31.96 22.18 -56.67
C LYS A 2 -30.72 21.27 -56.60
N ARG A 3 -29.58 21.59 -57.24
CA ARG A 3 -28.34 20.80 -57.15
C ARG A 3 -27.54 21.09 -55.87
N ALA A 4 -27.48 22.36 -55.43
CA ALA A 4 -26.79 22.75 -54.20
C ALA A 4 -27.45 22.16 -52.92
N THR A 5 -28.80 22.13 -52.93
CA THR A 5 -29.56 21.54 -51.81
C THR A 5 -29.38 20.02 -51.70
N ARG A 6 -29.22 19.33 -52.84
CA ARG A 6 -28.94 17.87 -52.82
C ARG A 6 -27.53 17.52 -52.39
N ILE A 7 -26.54 18.35 -52.72
CA ILE A 7 -25.17 18.19 -52.27
C ILE A 7 -25.05 18.47 -50.74
N LEU A 8 -25.76 19.52 -50.26
CA LEU A 8 -25.80 19.84 -48.82
C LEU A 8 -26.49 18.73 -48.01
N ALA A 9 -27.59 18.16 -48.52
CA ALA A 9 -28.27 17.03 -47.88
C ALA A 9 -27.43 15.75 -47.87
N ALA A 10 -26.67 15.47 -48.94
CA ALA A 10 -25.76 14.32 -49.00
C ALA A 10 -24.57 14.50 -48.04
N LEU A 11 -24.01 15.70 -47.91
CA LEU A 11 -22.96 16.03 -46.93
C LEU A 11 -23.45 15.92 -45.48
N LEU A 12 -24.68 16.36 -45.19
CA LEU A 12 -25.29 16.21 -43.86
C LEU A 12 -25.55 14.72 -43.54
N CYS A 13 -25.96 13.89 -44.50
CA CYS A 13 -26.15 12.46 -44.28
C CYS A 13 -24.82 11.73 -44.06
N VAL A 14 -23.72 12.16 -44.70
CA VAL A 14 -22.38 11.57 -44.48
C VAL A 14 -21.85 11.98 -43.11
N LEU A 15 -22.15 13.20 -42.63
CA LEU A 15 -21.78 13.65 -41.26
C LEU A 15 -22.58 12.93 -40.16
N LEU A 16 -23.82 12.48 -40.44
CA LEU A 16 -24.64 11.70 -39.52
C LEU A 16 -24.33 10.19 -39.54
N LEU A 17 -23.54 9.72 -40.52
CA LEU A 17 -23.07 8.34 -40.63
C LEU A 17 -21.61 8.16 -40.21
N LEU A 18 -20.94 9.21 -39.76
CA LEU A 18 -19.72 9.04 -38.98
C LEU A 18 -20.15 8.35 -37.69
N PRO A 19 -19.71 7.09 -37.44
CA PRO A 19 -19.85 6.56 -36.11
C PRO A 19 -19.20 7.60 -35.21
N THR A 20 -19.92 8.08 -34.20
CA THR A 20 -19.28 8.66 -33.06
C THR A 20 -18.33 7.57 -32.56
N LEU A 21 -17.08 7.61 -32.99
CA LEU A 21 -15.98 7.04 -32.26
C LEU A 21 -16.04 7.78 -30.91
N ALA A 22 -16.87 7.27 -30.02
CA ALA A 22 -16.61 7.43 -28.61
C ALA A 22 -15.18 6.92 -28.48
N LEU A 23 -14.22 7.83 -28.40
CA LEU A 23 -12.89 7.53 -27.92
C LEU A 23 -13.19 6.90 -26.56
N ALA A 24 -13.19 5.58 -26.48
CA ALA A 24 -13.15 4.89 -25.22
C ALA A 24 -11.95 5.51 -24.52
N GLU A 25 -12.23 6.28 -23.49
CA GLU A 25 -11.19 6.96 -22.71
C GLU A 25 -10.31 5.83 -22.20
N SER A 26 -9.10 5.72 -22.73
CA SER A 26 -8.20 4.64 -22.33
C SER A 26 -8.04 4.71 -20.82
N ALA A 27 -8.14 3.56 -20.14
CA ALA A 27 -7.99 3.47 -18.70
C ALA A 27 -6.77 4.31 -18.25
N PRO A 28 -6.89 5.12 -17.21
CA PRO A 28 -5.79 5.98 -16.77
C PRO A 28 -4.57 5.11 -16.46
N SER A 29 -3.36 5.58 -16.83
CA SER A 29 -2.13 4.85 -16.53
C SER A 29 -2.02 4.57 -15.03
N LEU A 30 -1.39 3.47 -14.65
CA LEU A 30 -1.17 3.06 -13.25
C LEU A 30 -0.65 4.21 -12.38
N LYS A 31 0.36 4.94 -12.89
CA LYS A 31 0.90 6.14 -12.21
C LYS A 31 -0.18 7.22 -11.98
N LYS A 32 -1.08 7.42 -12.93
CA LYS A 32 -2.16 8.41 -12.78
C LYS A 32 -3.20 7.92 -11.77
N GLN A 33 -3.51 6.62 -11.74
CA GLN A 33 -4.41 6.04 -10.74
C GLN A 33 -3.86 6.21 -9.32
N ILE A 34 -2.59 5.85 -9.10
CA ILE A 34 -1.91 6.03 -7.80
C ILE A 34 -1.94 7.50 -7.38
N ALA A 35 -1.60 8.45 -8.27
CA ALA A 35 -1.61 9.87 -7.96
C ALA A 35 -3.00 10.40 -7.61
N GLN A 36 -4.04 9.96 -8.30
CA GLN A 36 -5.43 10.37 -8.01
C GLN A 36 -5.92 9.79 -6.68
N SER A 37 -5.56 8.53 -6.36
CA SER A 37 -5.91 7.93 -5.07
C SER A 37 -5.17 8.61 -3.92
N ALA A 38 -3.91 8.98 -4.13
CA ALA A 38 -3.15 9.79 -3.18
C ALA A 38 -3.80 11.16 -2.91
N GLU A 39 -4.33 11.81 -3.95
CA GLU A 39 -5.07 13.07 -3.81
C GLU A 39 -6.40 12.87 -3.08
N GLY A 40 -7.11 11.78 -3.36
CA GLY A 40 -8.36 11.42 -2.68
C GLY A 40 -8.14 11.18 -1.18
N MET A 41 -7.12 10.41 -0.82
CA MET A 41 -6.74 10.19 0.59
C MET A 41 -6.42 11.51 1.30
N SER A 42 -5.55 12.35 0.72
CA SER A 42 -5.19 13.64 1.30
C SER A 42 -6.38 14.61 1.45
N ALA A 43 -7.39 14.49 0.59
CA ALA A 43 -8.58 15.36 0.64
C ALA A 43 -9.50 15.06 1.82
N LEU A 44 -9.41 13.86 2.43
CA LEU A 44 -10.18 13.50 3.63
C LEU A 44 -9.94 14.48 4.80
N GLY A 45 -8.73 15.07 4.90
CA GLY A 45 -8.39 16.04 5.94
C GLY A 45 -8.78 17.49 5.67
N GLY A 46 -9.47 17.78 4.57
CA GLY A 46 -9.89 19.14 4.19
C GLY A 46 -8.75 20.06 3.72
N LYS A 47 -7.51 19.87 4.16
CA LYS A 47 -6.32 20.58 3.70
C LYS A 47 -5.25 19.59 3.26
N LYS A 48 -4.76 19.79 2.04
CA LYS A 48 -3.71 18.95 1.47
C LYS A 48 -2.44 19.01 2.33
N GLY A 49 -1.92 17.82 2.71
CA GLY A 49 -0.72 17.70 3.50
C GLY A 49 -0.89 17.89 5.00
N GLU A 50 -2.14 17.92 5.50
CA GLU A 50 -2.45 18.11 6.92
C GLU A 50 -3.33 16.98 7.50
N LEU A 51 -3.67 15.95 6.73
CA LEU A 51 -4.52 14.86 7.21
C LEU A 51 -3.88 14.15 8.40
N LEU A 52 -2.60 13.82 8.30
CA LEU A 52 -1.86 13.11 9.35
C LEU A 52 -1.61 13.93 10.63
N LYS A 53 -2.01 15.20 10.66
CA LYS A 53 -2.02 16.04 11.87
C LYS A 53 -3.36 16.06 12.59
N ASP A 54 -4.42 15.62 11.93
CA ASP A 54 -5.76 15.66 12.48
C ASP A 54 -6.01 14.46 13.38
N ARG A 55 -5.72 14.64 14.66
CA ARG A 55 -5.81 13.58 15.69
C ARG A 55 -7.23 13.12 15.97
N GLU A 56 -8.23 13.91 15.64
CA GLU A 56 -9.62 13.55 15.84
C GLU A 56 -10.12 12.68 14.68
N LEU A 57 -9.76 13.03 13.45
CA LEU A 57 -10.14 12.31 12.24
C LEU A 57 -9.20 11.15 11.94
N PHE A 58 -7.91 11.30 12.28
CA PHE A 58 -6.83 10.41 11.85
C PHE A 58 -5.88 10.05 12.99
N PRO A 59 -6.36 9.39 14.05
CA PRO A 59 -5.55 9.04 15.22
C PRO A 59 -4.47 8.00 14.89
N ALA A 60 -3.23 8.27 15.25
CA ALA A 60 -2.14 7.33 15.10
C ALA A 60 -2.33 6.12 16.05
N GLY A 61 -2.03 4.92 15.53
CA GLY A 61 -2.29 3.66 16.23
C GLY A 61 -3.67 3.05 15.95
N ASP A 62 -4.57 3.77 15.27
CA ASP A 62 -5.76 3.16 14.68
C ASP A 62 -5.38 2.32 13.44
N SER A 63 -6.01 1.16 13.30
CA SER A 63 -5.64 0.20 12.25
C SER A 63 -5.82 0.77 10.84
N VAL A 64 -6.93 1.44 10.56
CA VAL A 64 -7.21 2.01 9.23
C VAL A 64 -6.28 3.19 8.96
N CYS A 65 -6.07 4.05 9.96
CA CYS A 65 -5.20 5.21 9.85
C CYS A 65 -3.75 4.82 9.60
N ASP A 66 -3.24 3.81 10.30
CA ASP A 66 -1.87 3.32 10.09
C ASP A 66 -1.67 2.77 8.68
N TRP A 67 -2.59 1.95 8.15
CA TRP A 67 -2.51 1.43 6.79
C TRP A 67 -2.64 2.52 5.72
N LEU A 68 -3.50 3.52 5.95
CA LEU A 68 -3.59 4.69 5.07
C LEU A 68 -2.27 5.50 5.09
N ALA A 69 -1.68 5.71 6.27
CA ALA A 69 -0.39 6.41 6.39
C ALA A 69 0.72 5.69 5.61
N ILE A 70 0.79 4.33 5.69
CA ILE A 70 1.70 3.50 4.89
C ILE A 70 1.43 3.71 3.39
N ALA A 71 0.17 3.58 2.96
CA ALA A 71 -0.20 3.73 1.55
C ALA A 71 0.13 5.13 1.00
N MET A 72 -0.12 6.17 1.78
CA MET A 72 0.22 7.56 1.44
C MET A 72 1.74 7.74 1.30
N ALA A 73 2.53 7.21 2.23
CA ALA A 73 3.99 7.30 2.18
C ALA A 73 4.53 6.62 0.91
N LEU A 74 4.10 5.38 0.65
CA LEU A 74 4.57 4.56 -0.46
C LEU A 74 4.07 5.05 -1.83
N SER A 75 2.92 5.72 -1.90
CA SER A 75 2.43 6.38 -3.13
C SER A 75 3.19 7.68 -3.45
N GLY A 76 4.05 8.15 -2.55
CA GLY A 76 4.78 9.40 -2.67
C GLY A 76 3.94 10.65 -2.42
N THR A 77 2.83 10.51 -1.71
CA THR A 77 2.00 11.62 -1.24
C THR A 77 2.80 12.51 -0.28
N ARG A 78 2.52 13.82 -0.29
CA ARG A 78 3.13 14.75 0.67
C ARG A 78 2.21 14.93 1.86
N GLU A 79 2.68 14.51 3.02
CA GLU A 79 1.96 14.61 4.28
C GLU A 79 2.90 14.87 5.46
N SER A 80 2.33 15.09 6.64
CA SER A 80 3.07 15.38 7.88
C SER A 80 3.44 14.09 8.60
N TYR A 81 4.30 13.28 7.98
CA TYR A 81 4.69 11.97 8.50
C TYR A 81 5.45 12.05 9.83
N SER A 82 6.29 13.06 10.01
CA SER A 82 7.00 13.28 11.26
C SER A 82 6.06 13.59 12.44
N ASP A 83 4.96 14.33 12.20
CA ASP A 83 3.94 14.60 13.21
C ASP A 83 3.17 13.32 13.56
N TYR A 84 2.82 12.50 12.55
CA TYR A 84 2.18 11.19 12.76
C TYR A 84 3.05 10.23 13.55
N LEU A 85 4.35 10.12 13.21
CA LEU A 85 5.30 9.31 13.96
C LEU A 85 5.44 9.76 15.43
N ALA A 86 5.44 11.06 15.67
CA ALA A 86 5.51 11.59 17.04
C ALA A 86 4.27 11.20 17.86
N GLU A 87 3.09 11.25 17.26
CA GLU A 87 1.84 10.83 17.89
C GLU A 87 1.79 9.30 18.08
N LEU A 88 2.18 8.52 17.07
CA LEU A 88 2.26 7.07 17.16
C LEU A 88 3.23 6.62 18.26
N LYS A 89 4.36 7.33 18.41
CA LYS A 89 5.30 7.10 19.52
C LYS A 89 4.65 7.37 20.88
N ALA A 90 3.92 8.47 21.01
CA ALA A 90 3.20 8.78 22.23
C ALA A 90 2.12 7.73 22.56
N HIS A 91 1.40 7.23 21.55
CA HIS A 91 0.44 6.13 21.66
C HIS A 91 1.11 4.86 22.21
N VAL A 92 2.26 4.48 21.66
CA VAL A 92 3.04 3.32 22.08
C VAL A 92 3.53 3.49 23.53
N GLU A 93 4.16 4.63 23.87
CA GLU A 93 4.65 4.92 25.23
C GLU A 93 3.52 4.89 26.27
N ASP A 94 2.34 5.42 25.93
CA ASP A 94 1.15 5.39 26.79
C ASP A 94 0.64 3.96 27.02
N ALA A 95 0.63 3.10 25.99
CA ALA A 95 0.27 1.69 26.12
C ALA A 95 1.24 0.96 27.06
N TYR A 96 2.55 1.19 26.93
CA TYR A 96 3.55 0.61 27.83
C TYR A 96 3.42 1.14 29.27
N ALA A 97 3.14 2.42 29.44
CA ALA A 97 2.93 3.00 30.79
C ALA A 97 1.70 2.40 31.46
N LYS A 98 0.64 2.11 30.74
CA LYS A 98 -0.61 1.54 31.26
C LYS A 98 -0.56 0.04 31.47
N ASN A 99 0.02 -0.69 30.51
CA ASN A 99 -0.13 -2.14 30.42
C ASN A 99 1.18 -2.90 30.59
N GLY A 100 2.33 -2.20 30.54
CA GLY A 100 3.67 -2.79 30.51
C GLY A 100 4.06 -3.40 29.15
N CYS A 101 3.21 -3.27 28.12
CA CYS A 101 3.40 -3.76 26.76
C CYS A 101 2.43 -3.06 25.81
N LEU A 102 2.65 -3.16 24.52
CA LEU A 102 1.73 -2.59 23.51
C LEU A 102 0.38 -3.33 23.54
N ASP A 103 0.40 -4.63 23.32
CA ASP A 103 -0.75 -5.51 23.46
C ASP A 103 -0.32 -6.90 23.93
N ARG A 104 -1.06 -7.47 24.89
CA ARG A 104 -0.74 -8.78 25.49
C ARG A 104 -1.23 -9.96 24.64
N ASN A 105 -2.22 -9.74 23.79
CA ASN A 105 -2.94 -10.78 23.09
C ASN A 105 -2.77 -10.72 21.57
N LYS A 106 -2.41 -9.53 21.06
CA LYS A 106 -2.34 -9.25 19.63
C LYS A 106 -0.91 -8.87 19.20
N ALA A 107 -0.13 -9.87 18.77
CA ALA A 107 1.18 -9.64 18.15
C ALA A 107 1.06 -8.75 16.91
N THR A 108 -0.05 -8.87 16.17
CA THR A 108 -0.31 -8.10 14.94
C THR A 108 -0.39 -6.59 15.15
N GLU A 109 -0.65 -6.10 16.38
CA GLU A 109 -0.54 -4.67 16.70
C GLU A 109 0.91 -4.17 16.60
N TYR A 110 1.85 -4.97 17.14
CA TYR A 110 3.29 -4.68 17.01
C TYR A 110 3.72 -4.68 15.55
N HIS A 111 3.25 -5.67 14.79
CA HIS A 111 3.61 -5.83 13.38
C HIS A 111 3.14 -4.63 12.55
N ARG A 112 1.86 -4.25 12.66
CA ARG A 112 1.31 -3.09 11.96
C ARG A 112 2.06 -1.82 12.31
N ILE A 113 2.25 -1.54 13.61
CA ILE A 113 2.94 -0.33 14.05
C ILE A 113 4.41 -0.34 13.61
N SER A 114 5.09 -1.49 13.66
CA SER A 114 6.47 -1.60 13.15
C SER A 114 6.57 -1.29 11.66
N LEU A 115 5.65 -1.83 10.85
CA LEU A 115 5.57 -1.53 9.41
C LEU A 115 5.26 -0.05 9.15
N THR A 116 4.37 0.54 9.95
CA THR A 116 4.07 1.97 9.87
C THR A 116 5.31 2.79 10.17
N VAL A 117 6.03 2.47 11.24
CA VAL A 117 7.26 3.16 11.63
C VAL A 117 8.31 3.07 10.52
N LEU A 118 8.53 1.87 9.94
CA LEU A 118 9.45 1.66 8.82
C LEU A 118 9.05 2.47 7.59
N ALA A 119 7.78 2.39 7.19
CA ALA A 119 7.27 3.09 6.00
C ALA A 119 7.38 4.63 6.13
N LEU A 120 7.29 5.14 7.36
CA LEU A 120 7.41 6.55 7.65
C LEU A 120 8.85 6.98 7.98
N GLY A 121 9.84 6.09 7.83
CA GLY A 121 11.26 6.39 8.00
C GLY A 121 11.75 6.43 9.45
N GLY A 122 10.98 5.86 10.38
CA GLY A 122 11.36 5.68 11.78
C GLY A 122 12.14 4.38 12.03
N ASN A 123 12.52 4.17 13.28
CA ASN A 123 13.21 2.96 13.73
C ASN A 123 12.36 2.17 14.75
N PRO A 124 11.74 1.04 14.37
CA PRO A 124 10.89 0.26 15.26
C PRO A 124 11.66 -0.51 16.36
N THR A 125 12.99 -0.73 16.20
CA THR A 125 13.81 -1.36 17.24
C THR A 125 14.17 -0.40 18.39
N ASN A 126 13.85 0.88 18.24
CA ASN A 126 14.02 1.91 19.27
C ASN A 126 12.90 2.97 19.11
N PHE A 127 11.67 2.58 19.39
CA PHE A 127 10.49 3.42 19.16
C PHE A 127 9.79 3.78 20.47
N GLY A 128 10.39 4.70 21.22
CA GLY A 128 9.89 5.18 22.50
C GLY A 128 10.65 4.62 23.69
N THR A 129 10.18 4.99 24.89
CA THR A 129 10.83 4.68 26.16
C THR A 129 9.83 4.08 27.15
N LYS A 130 10.19 2.97 27.76
CA LYS A 130 9.42 2.34 28.84
C LYS A 130 9.50 3.16 30.14
N PRO A 131 8.59 2.92 31.09
CA PRO A 131 8.62 3.61 32.39
C PRO A 131 9.92 3.44 33.18
N ASP A 132 10.67 2.35 32.95
CA ASP A 132 11.98 2.08 33.60
C ASP A 132 13.16 2.76 32.89
N GLY A 133 12.90 3.49 31.80
CA GLY A 133 13.90 4.20 31.00
C GLY A 133 14.53 3.37 29.88
N SER A 134 14.18 2.10 29.71
CA SER A 134 14.66 1.28 28.60
C SER A 134 13.93 1.61 27.30
N ALA A 135 14.59 1.35 26.16
CA ALA A 135 13.98 1.53 24.85
C ALA A 135 12.87 0.51 24.60
N ILE A 136 11.87 0.90 23.81
CA ILE A 136 10.85 -0.01 23.29
C ILE A 136 11.35 -0.57 21.95
N ASP A 137 11.51 -1.87 21.88
CA ASP A 137 11.82 -2.61 20.65
C ASP A 137 10.56 -3.32 20.16
N LEU A 138 9.82 -2.68 19.27
CA LEU A 138 8.58 -3.22 18.71
C LEU A 138 8.80 -4.47 17.87
N ILE A 139 9.96 -4.57 17.21
CA ILE A 139 10.30 -5.75 16.40
C ILE A 139 10.53 -6.95 17.31
N ALA A 140 11.45 -6.84 18.27
CA ALA A 140 11.76 -7.93 19.18
C ALA A 140 10.52 -8.40 19.94
N GLU A 141 9.81 -7.45 20.55
CA GLU A 141 8.68 -7.75 21.43
C GLU A 141 7.41 -8.17 20.69
N GLY A 142 7.30 -7.87 19.40
CA GLY A 142 6.18 -8.29 18.55
C GLY A 142 6.44 -9.55 17.74
N THR A 143 7.72 -9.96 17.57
CA THR A 143 8.10 -11.06 16.69
C THR A 143 8.88 -12.12 17.46
N TYR A 144 10.21 -12.14 17.34
CA TYR A 144 11.06 -13.23 17.80
C TYR A 144 11.14 -13.38 19.34
N ASN A 145 10.75 -12.37 20.11
CA ASN A 145 10.65 -12.40 21.58
C ASN A 145 9.24 -12.09 22.08
N TYR A 146 8.21 -12.28 21.23
CA TYR A 146 6.83 -12.12 21.71
C TYR A 146 6.55 -13.10 22.83
N ALA A 147 6.07 -12.56 23.97
CA ALA A 147 5.95 -13.31 25.23
C ALA A 147 4.89 -14.43 25.22
N ARG A 148 4.10 -14.53 24.17
CA ARG A 148 3.10 -15.58 23.94
C ARG A 148 3.35 -16.25 22.60
N ASP A 149 2.63 -17.33 22.34
CA ASP A 149 2.59 -17.96 21.02
C ASP A 149 2.04 -16.96 19.99
N PRO A 150 2.81 -16.53 18.98
CA PRO A 150 2.32 -15.70 17.88
C PRO A 150 1.10 -16.31 17.18
N GLY A 151 1.02 -17.65 17.09
CA GLY A 151 -0.09 -18.38 16.52
C GLY A 151 -1.38 -18.38 17.37
N ALA A 152 -1.36 -17.85 18.59
CA ALA A 152 -2.56 -17.74 19.42
C ALA A 152 -3.69 -16.90 18.78
N GLN A 153 -3.38 -16.06 17.81
CA GLN A 153 -4.32 -15.28 16.98
C GLN A 153 -4.66 -15.97 15.64
N GLY A 154 -4.34 -17.25 15.49
CA GLY A 154 -4.34 -17.93 14.22
C GLY A 154 -3.06 -17.64 13.42
N LEU A 155 -3.06 -18.10 12.18
CA LEU A 155 -1.87 -18.02 11.31
C LEU A 155 -1.34 -16.60 11.07
N ASN A 156 -2.20 -15.58 11.15
CA ASN A 156 -1.83 -14.18 10.99
C ASN A 156 -0.66 -13.74 11.88
N GLY A 157 -0.56 -14.26 13.09
CA GLY A 157 0.54 -13.91 13.99
C GLY A 157 1.91 -14.31 13.41
N TRP A 158 2.03 -15.49 12.84
CA TRP A 158 3.26 -15.98 12.21
C TRP A 158 3.55 -15.28 10.89
N ILE A 159 2.52 -15.11 10.03
CA ILE A 159 2.62 -14.43 8.75
C ILE A 159 3.17 -13.01 8.94
N TRP A 160 2.52 -12.22 9.79
CA TRP A 160 2.89 -10.82 9.99
C TRP A 160 4.19 -10.66 10.78
N ALA A 161 4.56 -11.62 11.66
CA ALA A 161 5.86 -11.63 12.30
C ALA A 161 6.99 -11.76 11.27
N LEU A 162 6.88 -12.74 10.37
CA LEU A 162 7.87 -12.96 9.32
C LEU A 162 7.97 -11.78 8.36
N LEU A 163 6.81 -11.25 7.89
CA LEU A 163 6.75 -10.05 7.05
C LEU A 163 7.42 -8.84 7.71
N THR A 164 7.21 -8.66 9.01
CA THR A 164 7.78 -7.53 9.76
C THR A 164 9.30 -7.64 9.90
N LEU A 165 9.83 -8.85 10.13
CA LEU A 165 11.27 -9.09 10.19
C LEU A 165 11.95 -8.82 8.85
N ASP A 166 11.33 -9.29 7.77
CA ASP A 166 11.89 -9.17 6.42
C ASP A 166 11.72 -7.76 5.84
N ALA A 167 10.70 -7.01 6.32
CA ALA A 167 10.46 -5.65 5.89
C ALA A 167 11.64 -4.70 6.20
N GLY A 168 12.37 -4.92 7.30
CA GLY A 168 13.50 -4.11 7.73
C GLY A 168 14.82 -4.85 7.79
N ASP A 169 14.95 -6.01 7.14
CA ASP A 169 16.14 -6.89 7.17
C ASP A 169 16.65 -7.16 8.59
N THR A 170 15.73 -7.33 9.54
CA THR A 170 16.07 -7.44 10.96
C THR A 170 16.77 -8.76 11.26
N GLU A 171 17.95 -8.74 11.85
CA GLU A 171 18.61 -9.94 12.37
C GLU A 171 17.87 -10.49 13.59
N VAL A 172 17.67 -11.81 13.62
CA VAL A 172 17.10 -12.52 14.78
C VAL A 172 18.25 -13.07 15.62
N PRO A 173 18.36 -12.69 16.92
CA PRO A 173 19.38 -13.23 17.79
C PRO A 173 19.30 -14.75 17.95
N ALA A 174 20.45 -15.41 18.16
CA ALA A 174 20.48 -16.87 18.29
C ALA A 174 19.79 -17.40 19.55
N ASP A 175 19.59 -16.56 20.56
CA ASP A 175 18.87 -16.85 21.80
C ASP A 175 17.43 -16.35 21.83
N ALA A 176 16.90 -15.94 20.68
CA ALA A 176 15.51 -15.56 20.52
C ALA A 176 14.54 -16.71 20.83
N LEU A 177 13.33 -16.38 21.28
CA LEU A 177 12.27 -17.39 21.54
C LEU A 177 11.81 -18.07 20.24
N TYR A 178 11.77 -17.34 19.14
CA TYR A 178 11.34 -17.82 17.82
C TYR A 178 12.33 -17.37 16.76
N SER A 179 12.87 -18.31 16.01
CA SER A 179 13.72 -18.04 14.84
C SER A 179 12.86 -17.75 13.59
N ARG A 180 13.50 -17.25 12.52
CA ARG A 180 12.85 -17.20 11.18
C ARG A 180 12.42 -18.58 10.68
N GLU A 181 13.25 -19.60 10.94
CA GLU A 181 12.93 -20.97 10.55
C GLU A 181 11.69 -21.49 11.26
N ASP A 182 11.51 -21.18 12.53
CA ASP A 182 10.27 -21.51 13.27
C ASP A 182 9.05 -20.85 12.63
N MET A 183 9.14 -19.58 12.21
CA MET A 183 8.04 -18.85 11.57
C MET A 183 7.71 -19.44 10.19
N VAL A 184 8.72 -19.71 9.35
CA VAL A 184 8.56 -20.35 8.04
C VAL A 184 7.91 -21.73 8.20
N ASN A 185 8.40 -22.54 9.15
CA ASN A 185 7.85 -23.87 9.44
C ASN A 185 6.41 -23.79 9.94
N ALA A 186 6.09 -22.82 10.82
CA ALA A 186 4.73 -22.63 11.30
C ALA A 186 3.75 -22.30 10.16
N ILE A 187 4.20 -21.52 9.17
CA ILE A 187 3.39 -21.25 7.98
C ILE A 187 3.30 -22.50 7.10
N SER A 188 4.41 -23.16 6.80
CA SER A 188 4.43 -24.37 5.95
C SER A 188 3.45 -25.44 6.45
N VAL A 189 3.52 -25.80 7.74
CA VAL A 189 2.68 -26.87 8.31
C VAL A 189 1.20 -26.49 8.44
N ALA A 190 0.87 -25.21 8.29
CA ALA A 190 -0.52 -24.73 8.34
C ALA A 190 -1.23 -24.76 6.98
N GLN A 191 -0.52 -25.17 5.91
CA GLN A 191 -1.14 -25.28 4.59
C GLN A 191 -2.20 -26.40 4.59
N GLU A 192 -3.38 -26.08 4.08
CA GLU A 192 -4.49 -27.03 4.00
C GLU A 192 -4.35 -27.95 2.77
N PRO A 193 -5.04 -29.11 2.76
CA PRO A 193 -4.96 -30.08 1.65
C PRO A 193 -5.40 -29.52 0.28
N ASP A 194 -6.17 -28.42 0.24
CA ASP A 194 -6.58 -27.73 -0.98
C ASP A 194 -5.52 -26.74 -1.48
N GLY A 195 -4.40 -26.62 -0.78
CA GLY A 195 -3.30 -25.70 -1.09
C GLY A 195 -3.46 -24.31 -0.51
N GLY A 196 -4.61 -23.96 0.06
CA GLY A 196 -4.85 -22.67 0.71
C GLY A 196 -4.32 -22.62 2.14
N PHE A 197 -4.44 -21.45 2.74
CA PHE A 197 -4.18 -21.20 4.15
C PHE A 197 -5.39 -20.55 4.79
N GLY A 198 -5.64 -20.83 6.05
CA GLY A 198 -6.75 -20.26 6.81
C GLY A 198 -6.29 -19.63 8.12
N LEU A 199 -7.12 -18.72 8.65
CA LEU A 199 -6.87 -18.14 9.97
C LEU A 199 -6.87 -19.21 11.06
N ILE A 200 -7.74 -20.20 10.90
CA ILE A 200 -7.84 -21.38 11.76
C ILE A 200 -7.79 -22.65 10.89
N PRO A 201 -7.28 -23.77 11.42
CA PRO A 201 -7.17 -25.01 10.68
C PRO A 201 -8.52 -25.50 10.10
N GLY A 202 -8.45 -26.12 8.92
CA GLY A 202 -9.59 -26.77 8.24
C GLY A 202 -10.45 -25.85 7.38
N LYS A 203 -10.07 -24.59 7.21
CA LYS A 203 -10.81 -23.64 6.37
C LYS A 203 -9.87 -22.66 5.69
N SER A 204 -9.56 -22.93 4.44
CA SER A 204 -8.78 -21.99 3.61
C SER A 204 -9.54 -20.70 3.34
N ASP A 205 -8.82 -19.60 3.24
CA ASP A 205 -9.30 -18.24 3.02
C ASP A 205 -8.39 -17.52 2.03
N VAL A 206 -8.96 -16.75 1.13
CA VAL A 206 -8.21 -16.05 0.06
C VAL A 206 -7.22 -15.06 0.65
N ASP A 207 -7.65 -14.25 1.62
CA ASP A 207 -6.82 -13.20 2.21
C ASP A 207 -5.64 -13.79 2.99
N ILE A 208 -5.92 -14.81 3.83
CA ILE A 208 -4.88 -15.50 4.60
C ILE A 208 -3.90 -16.21 3.66
N THR A 209 -4.42 -16.87 2.59
CA THR A 209 -3.55 -17.50 1.59
C THR A 209 -2.66 -16.49 0.90
N ALA A 210 -3.21 -15.37 0.47
CA ALA A 210 -2.44 -14.30 -0.17
C ALA A 210 -1.38 -13.69 0.77
N MET A 211 -1.73 -13.44 2.04
CA MET A 211 -0.79 -12.96 3.04
C MET A 211 0.31 -13.98 3.37
N ALA A 212 -0.03 -15.28 3.44
CA ALA A 212 0.96 -16.34 3.61
C ALA A 212 1.96 -16.36 2.45
N VAL A 213 1.50 -16.28 1.19
CA VAL A 213 2.36 -16.19 0.02
C VAL A 213 3.29 -14.97 0.10
N GLN A 214 2.80 -13.81 0.52
CA GLN A 214 3.65 -12.62 0.72
C GLN A 214 4.77 -12.89 1.72
N ALA A 215 4.46 -13.56 2.84
CA ALA A 215 5.44 -13.85 3.89
C ALA A 215 6.51 -14.86 3.46
N ILE A 216 6.12 -15.90 2.70
CA ILE A 216 7.04 -16.95 2.27
C ILE A 216 7.70 -16.67 0.91
N ALA A 217 7.35 -15.59 0.21
CA ALA A 217 7.96 -15.24 -1.08
C ALA A 217 9.50 -15.10 -1.05
N PRO A 218 10.13 -14.51 0.00
CA PRO A 218 11.59 -14.49 0.12
C PRO A 218 12.23 -15.86 0.28
N TYR A 219 11.46 -16.85 0.72
CA TYR A 219 11.89 -18.24 0.99
C TYR A 219 11.52 -19.20 -0.15
N ARG A 220 11.27 -18.67 -1.34
CA ARG A 220 10.78 -19.42 -2.51
C ARG A 220 11.56 -20.70 -2.81
N ASP A 221 12.88 -20.69 -2.67
CA ASP A 221 13.72 -21.83 -3.01
C ASP A 221 13.43 -23.06 -2.13
N GLN A 222 12.95 -22.85 -0.89
CA GLN A 222 12.60 -23.90 0.06
C GLN A 222 11.08 -24.12 0.19
N MET A 223 10.27 -23.21 -0.33
CA MET A 223 8.80 -23.18 -0.19
C MET A 223 8.09 -23.28 -1.55
N GLU A 224 8.78 -23.75 -2.59
CA GLU A 224 8.25 -23.79 -3.97
C GLU A 224 6.93 -24.57 -4.05
N THR A 225 6.87 -25.72 -3.38
CA THR A 225 5.67 -26.58 -3.38
C THR A 225 4.47 -25.89 -2.74
N GLU A 226 4.68 -25.27 -1.59
CA GLU A 226 3.63 -24.55 -0.85
C GLU A 226 3.16 -23.33 -1.62
N ILE A 227 4.07 -22.57 -2.22
CA ILE A 227 3.75 -21.41 -3.05
C ILE A 227 2.94 -21.83 -4.28
N ASP A 228 3.36 -22.87 -4.99
CA ASP A 228 2.64 -23.33 -6.19
C ASP A 228 1.24 -23.88 -5.85
N ALA A 229 1.09 -24.59 -4.73
CA ALA A 229 -0.21 -25.02 -4.24
C ALA A 229 -1.10 -23.83 -3.87
N ALA A 230 -0.56 -22.82 -3.17
CA ALA A 230 -1.29 -21.61 -2.80
C ALA A 230 -1.73 -20.80 -4.04
N LEU A 231 -0.86 -20.65 -5.04
CA LEU A 231 -1.21 -19.98 -6.29
C LEU A 231 -2.29 -20.76 -7.07
N SER A 232 -2.25 -22.10 -7.02
CA SER A 232 -3.29 -22.95 -7.62
C SER A 232 -4.63 -22.77 -6.89
N TYR A 233 -4.63 -22.74 -5.56
CA TYR A 233 -5.81 -22.43 -4.75
C TYR A 233 -6.37 -21.04 -5.13
N LEU A 234 -5.54 -19.98 -5.08
CA LEU A 234 -5.97 -18.61 -5.38
C LEU A 234 -6.55 -18.48 -6.79
N SER A 235 -5.92 -19.07 -7.80
CA SER A 235 -6.45 -19.05 -9.16
C SER A 235 -7.77 -19.81 -9.32
N GLY A 236 -7.98 -20.84 -8.51
CA GLY A 236 -9.23 -21.60 -8.46
C GLY A 236 -10.41 -20.87 -7.80
N GLN A 237 -10.13 -19.83 -7.00
CA GLN A 237 -11.15 -19.01 -6.33
C GLN A 237 -11.59 -17.79 -7.14
N LEU A 238 -10.96 -17.52 -8.29
CA LEU A 238 -11.31 -16.38 -9.15
C LEU A 238 -12.76 -16.45 -9.63
N THR A 239 -13.49 -15.34 -9.49
CA THR A 239 -14.78 -15.13 -10.17
C THR A 239 -14.59 -15.00 -11.68
N ASP A 240 -15.67 -14.90 -12.44
CA ASP A 240 -15.61 -14.72 -13.90
C ASP A 240 -15.01 -13.35 -14.30
N THR A 241 -15.06 -12.37 -13.41
CA THR A 241 -14.49 -11.03 -13.56
C THR A 241 -13.06 -10.90 -13.03
N CYS A 242 -12.45 -12.01 -12.57
CA CYS A 242 -11.15 -12.04 -11.89
C CYS A 242 -11.13 -11.34 -10.52
N GLY A 243 -12.27 -11.30 -9.84
CA GLY A 243 -12.39 -10.86 -8.45
C GLY A 243 -12.37 -12.03 -7.46
N TYR A 244 -12.55 -11.70 -6.19
CA TYR A 244 -12.65 -12.66 -5.10
C TYR A 244 -13.83 -12.38 -4.19
N ILE A 245 -14.53 -13.45 -3.80
CA ILE A 245 -15.62 -13.37 -2.84
C ILE A 245 -15.10 -13.72 -1.46
N ALA A 246 -15.25 -12.80 -0.51
CA ALA A 246 -15.06 -13.05 0.90
C ALA A 246 -16.29 -12.58 1.67
N TYR A 247 -16.74 -13.41 2.62
CA TYR A 247 -17.94 -13.13 3.43
C TYR A 247 -19.25 -12.95 2.65
N GLY A 248 -19.29 -13.38 1.39
CA GLY A 248 -20.51 -13.38 0.55
C GLY A 248 -20.51 -12.36 -0.58
N ASP A 249 -19.59 -11.38 -0.57
CA ASP A 249 -19.49 -10.34 -1.57
C ASP A 249 -18.10 -10.30 -2.22
N GLU A 250 -18.03 -9.90 -3.49
CA GLU A 250 -16.77 -9.50 -4.11
C GLU A 250 -16.29 -8.21 -3.45
N ASN A 251 -15.00 -8.18 -3.06
CA ASN A 251 -14.44 -7.01 -2.38
C ASN A 251 -13.05 -6.64 -2.89
N ALA A 252 -12.72 -5.37 -2.71
CA ALA A 252 -11.47 -4.78 -3.18
C ALA A 252 -10.26 -5.34 -2.45
N GLU A 253 -10.37 -5.57 -1.14
CA GLU A 253 -9.26 -5.97 -0.28
C GLU A 253 -8.73 -7.36 -0.64
N SER A 254 -9.62 -8.35 -0.85
CA SER A 254 -9.20 -9.70 -1.24
C SER A 254 -8.48 -9.67 -2.60
N THR A 255 -9.00 -8.90 -3.57
CA THR A 255 -8.35 -8.72 -4.87
C THR A 255 -6.98 -8.04 -4.70
N ALA A 256 -6.89 -7.02 -3.85
CA ALA A 256 -5.64 -6.32 -3.56
C ALA A 256 -4.60 -7.23 -2.88
N GLN A 257 -5.01 -8.08 -1.93
CA GLN A 257 -4.12 -9.02 -1.26
C GLN A 257 -3.50 -10.02 -2.24
N VAL A 258 -4.28 -10.53 -3.21
CA VAL A 258 -3.74 -11.45 -4.23
C VAL A 258 -2.79 -10.73 -5.18
N ILE A 259 -3.08 -9.49 -5.58
CA ILE A 259 -2.13 -8.67 -6.34
C ILE A 259 -0.82 -8.50 -5.56
N LEU A 260 -0.88 -8.20 -4.27
CA LEU A 260 0.30 -8.08 -3.40
C LEU A 260 1.09 -9.39 -3.34
N ALA A 261 0.41 -10.54 -3.22
CA ALA A 261 1.05 -11.85 -3.20
C ALA A 261 1.83 -12.14 -4.49
N LEU A 262 1.23 -11.89 -5.66
CA LEU A 262 1.90 -12.04 -6.94
C LEU A 262 3.10 -11.10 -7.06
N CYS A 263 2.94 -9.84 -6.66
CA CYS A 263 4.02 -8.87 -6.68
C CYS A 263 5.16 -9.21 -5.72
N ALA A 264 4.90 -9.81 -4.56
CA ALA A 264 5.93 -10.30 -3.65
C ALA A 264 6.80 -11.39 -4.30
N LEU A 265 6.22 -12.21 -5.18
CA LEU A 265 6.91 -13.19 -6.00
C LEU A 265 7.59 -12.59 -7.26
N GLY A 266 7.49 -11.28 -7.48
CA GLY A 266 7.98 -10.61 -8.68
C GLY A 266 7.11 -10.86 -9.93
N ILE A 267 5.89 -11.34 -9.77
CA ILE A 267 4.95 -11.64 -10.86
C ILE A 267 4.06 -10.42 -11.13
N ASP A 268 4.04 -9.95 -12.38
CA ASP A 268 3.03 -8.97 -12.81
C ASP A 268 1.67 -9.66 -12.95
N PRO A 269 0.61 -9.24 -12.22
CA PRO A 269 -0.68 -9.92 -12.19
C PRO A 269 -1.40 -9.95 -13.55
N GLU A 270 -1.03 -9.11 -14.51
CA GLU A 270 -1.59 -9.13 -15.87
C GLU A 270 -0.86 -10.08 -16.83
N THR A 271 0.26 -10.67 -16.42
CA THR A 271 1.07 -11.57 -17.28
C THR A 271 0.94 -13.04 -16.92
N ASP A 272 0.49 -13.38 -15.72
CA ASP A 272 0.27 -14.77 -15.32
C ASP A 272 -1.12 -15.25 -15.77
N SER A 273 -1.13 -16.20 -16.71
CA SER A 273 -2.37 -16.71 -17.30
C SER A 273 -3.34 -17.38 -16.31
N ARG A 274 -2.87 -17.74 -15.11
CA ARG A 274 -3.73 -18.29 -14.05
C ARG A 274 -4.69 -17.24 -13.52
N PHE A 275 -4.33 -15.96 -13.62
CA PHE A 275 -5.07 -14.82 -13.04
C PHE A 275 -5.69 -13.90 -14.11
N VAL A 276 -5.85 -14.42 -15.32
CA VAL A 276 -6.46 -13.71 -16.45
C VAL A 276 -7.58 -14.53 -17.06
N LYS A 277 -8.77 -13.96 -17.22
CA LYS A 277 -9.95 -14.57 -17.86
C LYS A 277 -10.45 -13.69 -19.02
N GLY A 278 -10.03 -14.00 -20.24
CA GLY A 278 -10.37 -13.17 -21.41
C GLY A 278 -9.81 -11.77 -21.31
N GLU A 279 -10.66 -10.76 -21.21
CA GLU A 279 -10.26 -9.34 -21.02
C GLU A 279 -10.21 -8.94 -19.53
N HIS A 280 -10.58 -9.83 -18.61
CA HIS A 280 -10.60 -9.57 -17.19
C HIS A 280 -9.25 -9.92 -16.54
N THR A 281 -8.76 -9.03 -15.71
CA THR A 281 -7.55 -9.18 -14.90
C THR A 281 -7.84 -8.72 -13.47
N LEU A 282 -6.97 -9.05 -12.53
CA LEU A 282 -7.08 -8.52 -11.16
C LEU A 282 -7.09 -6.99 -11.12
N LEU A 283 -6.38 -6.33 -12.04
CA LEU A 283 -6.36 -4.86 -12.09
C LEU A 283 -7.64 -4.28 -12.70
N THR A 284 -8.22 -4.92 -13.71
CA THR A 284 -9.52 -4.48 -14.26
C THR A 284 -10.61 -4.64 -13.23
N GLU A 285 -10.59 -5.72 -12.45
CA GLU A 285 -11.53 -5.95 -11.36
C GLU A 285 -11.34 -4.93 -10.23
N LEU A 286 -10.12 -4.77 -9.72
CA LEU A 286 -9.84 -3.77 -8.68
C LEU A 286 -10.30 -2.35 -9.09
N SER A 287 -10.20 -2.02 -10.38
CA SER A 287 -10.62 -0.71 -10.90
C SER A 287 -12.11 -0.45 -10.80
N GLN A 288 -12.97 -1.48 -10.69
CA GLN A 288 -14.41 -1.33 -10.56
C GLN A 288 -14.83 -0.79 -9.18
N PHE A 289 -14.00 -1.04 -8.16
CA PHE A 289 -14.23 -0.50 -6.80
C PHE A 289 -13.81 0.95 -6.65
N ARG A 290 -13.16 1.53 -7.68
CA ARG A 290 -12.59 2.86 -7.61
C ARG A 290 -13.64 3.95 -7.81
N GLU A 291 -13.67 4.93 -6.90
CA GLU A 291 -14.51 6.12 -6.99
C GLU A 291 -13.87 7.25 -7.84
N ALA A 292 -14.69 8.22 -8.22
CA ALA A 292 -14.25 9.36 -9.02
C ALA A 292 -13.21 10.23 -8.29
N ASP A 293 -13.26 10.30 -6.96
CA ASP A 293 -12.29 11.00 -6.11
C ASP A 293 -10.97 10.23 -5.91
N GLY A 294 -10.91 8.98 -6.39
CA GLY A 294 -9.73 8.13 -6.30
C GLY A 294 -9.70 7.19 -5.09
N THR A 295 -10.68 7.26 -4.20
CA THR A 295 -10.85 6.26 -3.12
C THR A 295 -11.40 4.95 -3.65
N TYR A 296 -11.37 3.89 -2.85
CA TYR A 296 -11.90 2.57 -3.20
C TYR A 296 -13.01 2.17 -2.24
N ARG A 297 -14.03 1.54 -2.78
CA ARG A 297 -15.12 0.93 -2.02
C ARG A 297 -14.68 -0.46 -1.53
N HIS A 298 -15.21 -0.87 -0.39
CA HIS A 298 -15.08 -2.24 0.07
C HIS A 298 -15.81 -3.21 -0.89
N VAL A 299 -17.08 -2.94 -1.16
CA VAL A 299 -17.93 -3.68 -2.12
C VAL A 299 -18.47 -2.75 -3.19
N LEU A 300 -18.91 -3.29 -4.34
CA LEU A 300 -19.32 -2.52 -5.51
C LEU A 300 -20.44 -1.50 -5.25
N GLU A 301 -21.36 -1.79 -4.33
CA GLU A 301 -22.48 -0.91 -3.98
C GLU A 301 -22.21 -0.03 -2.75
N GLY A 302 -20.96 -0.04 -2.23
CA GLY A 302 -20.56 0.72 -1.06
C GLY A 302 -20.16 2.17 -1.37
N ALA A 303 -19.78 2.90 -0.32
CA ALA A 303 -19.06 4.18 -0.42
C ALA A 303 -17.56 3.94 -0.33
N GLY A 304 -16.75 4.98 -0.60
CA GLY A 304 -15.30 4.94 -0.42
C GLY A 304 -14.96 4.56 1.03
N ASP A 305 -14.04 3.62 1.17
CA ASP A 305 -13.59 3.03 2.43
C ASP A 305 -12.09 3.23 2.61
N GLY A 306 -11.67 3.51 3.84
CA GLY A 306 -10.27 3.81 4.15
C GLY A 306 -9.36 2.59 3.99
N LEU A 307 -9.79 1.40 4.45
CA LEU A 307 -8.98 0.19 4.38
C LEU A 307 -8.92 -0.33 2.94
N ALA A 308 -10.07 -0.36 2.23
CA ALA A 308 -10.12 -0.72 0.82
C ALA A 308 -9.22 0.19 -0.02
N THR A 309 -9.22 1.50 0.27
CA THR A 309 -8.35 2.48 -0.40
C THR A 309 -6.88 2.21 -0.10
N ALA A 310 -6.52 2.00 1.16
CA ALA A 310 -5.13 1.73 1.56
C ALA A 310 -4.58 0.48 0.86
N GLN A 311 -5.30 -0.63 0.93
CA GLN A 311 -4.87 -1.90 0.34
C GLN A 311 -4.83 -1.84 -1.20
N SER A 312 -5.81 -1.22 -1.82
CA SER A 312 -5.81 -1.02 -3.29
C SER A 312 -4.63 -0.17 -3.76
N VAL A 313 -4.32 0.92 -3.06
CA VAL A 313 -3.16 1.77 -3.39
C VAL A 313 -1.85 1.01 -3.21
N LEU A 314 -1.70 0.22 -2.13
CA LEU A 314 -0.53 -0.63 -1.92
C LEU A 314 -0.36 -1.64 -3.05
N ALA A 315 -1.46 -2.28 -3.49
CA ALA A 315 -1.45 -3.21 -4.62
C ALA A 315 -0.99 -2.52 -5.92
N LEU A 316 -1.54 -1.33 -6.23
CA LEU A 316 -1.12 -0.57 -7.42
C LEU A 316 0.37 -0.15 -7.35
N VAL A 317 0.86 0.26 -6.19
CA VAL A 317 2.27 0.60 -5.98
C VAL A 317 3.14 -0.64 -6.15
N ALA A 318 2.72 -1.80 -5.63
CA ALA A 318 3.43 -3.07 -5.79
C ALA A 318 3.57 -3.44 -7.28
N VAL A 319 2.49 -3.37 -8.06
CA VAL A 319 2.52 -3.60 -9.52
C VAL A 319 3.47 -2.62 -10.21
N GLN A 320 3.43 -1.34 -9.84
CA GLN A 320 4.34 -0.34 -10.41
C GLN A 320 5.80 -0.70 -10.13
N ARG A 321 6.12 -1.16 -8.91
CA ARG A 321 7.47 -1.57 -8.52
C ARG A 321 7.93 -2.80 -9.30
N VAL A 322 7.12 -3.84 -9.42
CA VAL A 322 7.42 -5.04 -10.22
C VAL A 322 7.73 -4.64 -11.66
N ARG A 323 6.88 -3.83 -12.31
CA ARG A 323 7.09 -3.34 -13.68
C ARG A 323 8.33 -2.48 -13.86
N SER A 324 8.82 -1.90 -12.77
CA SER A 324 10.02 -1.04 -12.75
C SER A 324 11.27 -1.75 -12.23
N GLY A 325 11.19 -3.04 -11.88
CA GLY A 325 12.29 -3.81 -11.31
C GLY A 325 12.74 -3.29 -9.93
N GLN A 326 11.83 -2.70 -9.17
CA GLN A 326 12.09 -2.20 -7.82
C GLN A 326 11.80 -3.28 -6.77
N PRO A 327 12.38 -3.17 -5.55
CA PRO A 327 12.09 -4.08 -4.43
C PRO A 327 10.59 -4.11 -4.09
N TRP A 328 10.16 -5.20 -3.44
CA TRP A 328 8.79 -5.35 -2.99
C TRP A 328 8.31 -4.19 -2.12
N VAL A 329 6.99 -3.94 -2.15
CA VAL A 329 6.40 -2.73 -1.57
C VAL A 329 6.58 -2.60 -0.06
N LEU A 330 6.61 -3.70 0.68
CA LEU A 330 6.85 -3.72 2.12
C LEU A 330 8.31 -4.02 2.51
N HIS A 331 9.27 -3.83 1.61
CA HIS A 331 10.69 -3.90 1.95
C HIS A 331 11.26 -2.48 2.10
N PHE A 332 11.84 -2.18 3.26
CA PHE A 332 12.33 -0.87 3.66
C PHE A 332 13.82 -0.92 3.98
N ASP A 333 14.66 -0.56 3.04
CA ASP A 333 16.13 -0.52 3.16
C ASP A 333 16.67 0.78 3.80
N GLY A 334 15.79 1.62 4.33
CA GLY A 334 16.12 2.90 4.92
C GLY A 334 16.49 4.02 3.92
N THR A 335 16.53 3.73 2.62
CA THR A 335 16.84 4.73 1.59
C THR A 335 15.63 5.55 1.15
N GLN A 336 14.42 5.07 1.46
CA GLN A 336 13.17 5.68 1.07
C GLN A 336 12.57 6.47 2.23
N ALA A 337 12.84 7.78 2.27
CA ALA A 337 12.12 8.66 3.18
C ALA A 337 10.79 9.12 2.54
N PRO A 338 9.68 9.15 3.30
CA PRO A 338 8.40 9.67 2.82
C PRO A 338 8.52 11.16 2.51
N ARG A 339 7.64 11.65 1.64
CA ARG A 339 7.65 13.06 1.22
C ARG A 339 6.93 13.92 2.23
N GLU A 340 7.68 14.54 3.14
CA GLU A 340 7.13 15.49 4.10
C GLU A 340 6.36 16.64 3.43
N ALA A 341 5.28 17.08 4.06
CA ALA A 341 4.61 18.31 3.72
C ALA A 341 5.55 19.51 3.97
N PHE A 342 5.50 20.51 3.13
CA PHE A 342 6.26 21.73 3.37
C PHE A 342 5.73 22.43 4.63
N GLY A 343 6.47 22.37 5.73
CA GLY A 343 6.22 23.23 6.88
C GLY A 343 6.26 24.72 6.46
N THR A 344 5.68 25.60 7.26
CA THR A 344 5.64 27.06 6.98
C THR A 344 7.02 27.62 6.65
N ASN A 345 8.07 27.11 7.29
CA ASN A 345 9.46 27.49 7.02
C ASN A 345 9.94 27.01 5.64
N GLY A 346 9.51 25.82 5.18
CA GLY A 346 9.86 25.31 3.85
C GLY A 346 9.22 26.14 2.74
N ILE A 347 7.98 26.58 2.93
CA ILE A 347 7.27 27.49 2.00
C ILE A 347 8.01 28.84 1.91
N ILE A 348 8.45 29.38 3.04
CA ILE A 348 9.22 30.64 3.08
C ILE A 348 10.56 30.46 2.36
N ILE A 349 11.29 29.37 2.60
CA ILE A 349 12.56 29.07 1.94
C ILE A 349 12.37 28.95 0.42
N CYS A 350 11.36 28.22 -0.05
CA CYS A 350 11.05 28.11 -1.47
C CYS A 350 10.66 29.46 -2.10
N ALA A 351 9.89 30.29 -1.39
CA ALA A 351 9.53 31.62 -1.84
C ALA A 351 10.77 32.55 -1.94
N VAL A 352 11.68 32.49 -0.96
CA VAL A 352 12.93 33.24 -0.95
C VAL A 352 13.85 32.79 -2.09
N ILE A 353 14.02 31.49 -2.30
CA ILE A 353 14.83 30.96 -3.42
C ILE A 353 14.22 31.40 -4.75
N GLY A 354 12.90 31.27 -4.91
CA GLY A 354 12.20 31.74 -6.11
C GLY A 354 12.43 33.23 -6.39
N ALA A 355 12.32 34.08 -5.36
CA ALA A 355 12.58 35.51 -5.47
C ALA A 355 14.03 35.80 -5.88
N VAL A 356 15.01 35.12 -5.29
CA VAL A 356 16.44 35.25 -5.62
C VAL A 356 16.70 34.86 -7.08
N VAL A 357 16.11 33.77 -7.56
CA VAL A 357 16.28 33.33 -8.97
C VAL A 357 15.68 34.36 -9.94
N VAL A 358 14.51 34.92 -9.64
CA VAL A 358 13.87 35.95 -10.46
C VAL A 358 14.73 37.24 -10.50
N ILE A 359 15.26 37.65 -9.34
CA ILE A 359 16.15 38.84 -9.26
C ILE A 359 17.43 38.60 -10.04
N ALA A 360 18.06 37.42 -9.91
CA ALA A 360 19.25 37.06 -10.65
C ALA A 360 19.03 37.06 -12.18
N ALA A 361 17.92 36.46 -12.62
CA ALA A 361 17.52 36.42 -14.02
C ALA A 361 17.25 37.84 -14.56
N GLY A 362 16.59 38.71 -13.79
CA GLY A 362 16.38 40.13 -14.10
C GLY A 362 17.67 40.90 -14.22
N ALA A 363 18.62 40.69 -13.31
CA ALA A 363 19.93 41.32 -13.34
C ALA A 363 20.73 40.90 -14.60
N ILE A 364 20.75 39.60 -14.92
CA ILE A 364 21.42 39.08 -16.12
C ILE A 364 20.80 39.67 -17.40
N TYR A 365 19.47 39.76 -17.44
CA TYR A 365 18.76 40.37 -18.58
C TYR A 365 19.13 41.86 -18.78
N ILE A 366 19.17 42.63 -17.68
CA ILE A 366 19.53 44.07 -17.71
C ILE A 366 20.97 44.26 -18.17
N ILE A 367 21.92 43.44 -17.63
CA ILE A 367 23.35 43.50 -18.03
C ILE A 367 23.52 43.12 -19.51
N GLY A 368 22.82 42.07 -19.97
CA GLY A 368 22.82 41.64 -21.37
C GLY A 368 22.31 42.74 -22.33
N ARG A 369 21.28 43.47 -21.90
CA ARG A 369 20.73 44.60 -22.68
C ARG A 369 21.67 45.83 -22.73
N LYS A 370 22.40 46.10 -21.64
CA LYS A 370 23.40 47.18 -21.61
C LYS A 370 24.60 46.88 -22.52
N ARG A 371 25.05 45.61 -22.57
CA ARG A 371 26.16 45.18 -23.45
C ARG A 371 25.80 45.20 -24.95
N LYS A 372 24.52 45.13 -25.32
CA LYS A 372 24.08 45.27 -26.73
C LYS A 372 23.91 46.73 -27.20
N LYS A 373 23.99 47.69 -26.28
CA LYS A 373 23.85 49.15 -26.58
C LYS A 373 25.17 49.92 -26.50
N ALA A 374 26.25 49.28 -26.07
CA ALA A 374 27.61 49.74 -26.12
C ALA A 374 28.37 49.06 -27.30
#